data_c04cf0252321bbbb0403fba0bf11df0a
#
_entry.id   c04cf0252321bbbb0403fba0bf11df0a
#
_cell.length_a   1.000
_cell.length_b   1.000
_cell.length_c   1.000
_cell.angle_alpha   90.00
_cell.angle_beta   90.00
_cell.angle_gamma   90.00
#
_symmetry.space_group_name_H-M   'P 1'
#
loop_
_entity.id
_entity.type
_entity.pdbx_description
1 polymer ?
#
loop_
_entity_poly.entity_id
_entity_poly.type
_entity_poly.pdbx_seq_one_letter_code
_entity_poly.pdbx_strand_id
1 'polypeptide(L)'
;EVSPLYECGENDHLMVVALEKINPAGYRNINLVADMLKAEIIKDKKAEKLIAEMKSASSIDQVKSMANAVSDSVKHITFSAPAYVSVTRASEPALGAYASKAEINKLTGPIKGNAGVYMIQVYNKEKSAEEFDAKNEENNLSNMAGRYASSFINDLYKKADVKDDRYLY
;
A
#
# COMPACT_ATOMS: atom_id res chain seq x y z
N GLU A 1 -11.31 30.27 -17.73
CA GLU A 1 -12.75 29.96 -17.85
C GLU A 1 -13.31 29.82 -16.45
N VAL A 2 -14.49 30.40 -16.19
CA VAL A 2 -15.11 30.43 -14.88
C VAL A 2 -16.43 29.66 -14.97
N SER A 3 -16.72 28.82 -13.99
CA SER A 3 -17.96 28.02 -13.93
C SER A 3 -19.19 28.90 -13.62
N PRO A 4 -20.38 28.41 -13.90
CA PRO A 4 -21.59 28.97 -13.30
C PRO A 4 -21.56 28.84 -11.76
N LEU A 5 -22.51 29.48 -11.11
CA LEU A 5 -22.71 29.37 -9.67
C LEU A 5 -23.28 27.98 -9.33
N TYR A 6 -22.62 27.27 -8.43
CA TYR A 6 -23.11 25.98 -7.91
C TYR A 6 -23.59 26.16 -6.47
N GLU A 7 -24.71 25.55 -6.17
CA GLU A 7 -25.20 25.38 -4.81
C GLU A 7 -24.67 24.03 -4.29
N CYS A 8 -23.99 24.05 -3.15
CA CYS A 8 -23.35 22.89 -2.54
C CYS A 8 -23.87 22.67 -1.11
N GLY A 9 -23.80 21.41 -0.66
CA GLY A 9 -24.34 21.03 0.64
C GLY A 9 -25.85 21.01 0.65
N GLU A 10 -26.48 21.42 1.74
CA GLU A 10 -27.92 21.59 1.90
C GLU A 10 -28.37 23.00 1.46
N ASN A 11 -27.78 23.54 0.38
CA ASN A 11 -28.03 24.87 -0.20
C ASN A 11 -27.53 26.06 0.65
N ASP A 12 -26.60 25.83 1.57
CA ASP A 12 -26.03 26.88 2.43
C ASP A 12 -24.63 27.35 1.97
N HIS A 13 -24.09 26.72 0.92
CA HIS A 13 -22.81 27.13 0.34
C HIS A 13 -22.93 27.40 -1.16
N LEU A 14 -22.44 28.56 -1.58
CA LEU A 14 -22.33 28.94 -2.99
C LEU A 14 -20.87 28.80 -3.45
N MET A 15 -20.64 28.13 -4.58
CA MET A 15 -19.32 27.89 -5.11
C MET A 15 -19.20 28.35 -6.57
N VAL A 16 -18.12 29.07 -6.86
CA VAL A 16 -17.69 29.38 -8.23
C VAL A 16 -16.29 28.82 -8.40
N VAL A 17 -16.06 28.11 -9.48
CA VAL A 17 -14.76 27.48 -9.81
C VAL A 17 -14.15 28.17 -11.02
N ALA A 18 -12.87 28.54 -10.90
CA ALA A 18 -12.11 29.09 -12.02
C ALA A 18 -10.98 28.13 -12.41
N LEU A 19 -10.83 27.86 -13.70
CA LEU A 19 -9.69 27.12 -14.22
C LEU A 19 -8.49 28.04 -14.28
N GLU A 20 -7.52 27.82 -13.39
CA GLU A 20 -6.28 28.60 -13.34
C GLU A 20 -5.26 28.11 -14.37
N LYS A 21 -5.10 26.78 -14.47
CA LYS A 21 -4.06 26.19 -15.30
C LYS A 21 -4.37 24.77 -15.73
N ILE A 22 -4.08 24.44 -16.98
CA ILE A 22 -4.05 23.08 -17.49
C ILE A 22 -2.60 22.58 -17.46
N ASN A 23 -2.36 21.51 -16.72
CA ASN A 23 -1.05 20.86 -16.71
C ASN A 23 -1.07 19.71 -17.74
N PRO A 24 -0.20 19.74 -18.76
CA PRO A 24 -0.10 18.64 -19.71
C PRO A 24 0.38 17.36 -19.02
N ALA A 25 0.11 16.22 -19.65
CA ALA A 25 0.61 14.94 -19.18
C ALA A 25 2.15 14.94 -19.15
N GLY A 26 2.74 14.42 -18.09
CA GLY A 26 4.20 14.39 -17.91
C GLY A 26 4.61 14.35 -16.45
N TYR A 27 5.90 14.56 -16.22
CA TYR A 27 6.43 14.66 -14.85
C TYR A 27 6.02 15.97 -14.21
N ARG A 28 5.62 15.91 -12.94
CA ARG A 28 5.31 17.10 -12.15
C ARG A 28 6.57 17.93 -11.92
N ASN A 29 6.39 19.25 -11.90
CA ASN A 29 7.49 20.16 -11.54
C ASN A 29 7.99 19.81 -10.13
N ILE A 30 9.31 19.70 -9.98
CA ILE A 30 9.95 19.31 -8.73
C ILE A 30 9.57 20.23 -7.56
N ASN A 31 9.38 21.52 -7.82
CA ASN A 31 8.99 22.48 -6.80
C ASN A 31 7.62 22.19 -6.18
N LEU A 32 6.71 21.55 -6.93
CA LEU A 32 5.36 21.17 -6.45
C LEU A 32 5.38 19.90 -5.61
N VAL A 33 6.42 19.09 -5.72
CA VAL A 33 6.52 17.78 -5.04
C VAL A 33 7.74 17.69 -4.12
N ALA A 34 8.49 18.78 -3.98
CA ALA A 34 9.75 18.82 -3.24
C ALA A 34 9.60 18.33 -1.79
N ASP A 35 8.59 18.80 -1.09
CA ASP A 35 8.38 18.41 0.33
C ASP A 35 8.01 16.92 0.48
N MET A 36 7.18 16.41 -0.43
CA MET A 36 6.83 14.99 -0.47
C MET A 36 8.08 14.14 -0.77
N LEU A 37 8.85 14.49 -1.79
CA LEU A 37 10.08 13.79 -2.15
C LEU A 37 11.12 13.84 -1.02
N LYS A 38 11.26 15.00 -0.37
CA LYS A 38 12.16 15.16 0.77
C LYS A 38 11.79 14.22 1.92
N ALA A 39 10.51 14.10 2.23
CA ALA A 39 10.02 13.19 3.26
C ALA A 39 10.36 11.72 2.93
N GLU A 40 10.12 11.29 1.69
CA GLU A 40 10.45 9.94 1.25
C GLU A 40 11.97 9.67 1.27
N ILE A 41 12.79 10.60 0.79
CA ILE A 41 14.26 10.48 0.84
C ILE A 41 14.78 10.39 2.28
N ILE A 42 14.22 11.17 3.20
CA ILE A 42 14.59 11.11 4.63
C ILE A 42 14.21 9.74 5.20
N LYS A 43 13.04 9.21 4.87
CA LYS A 43 12.59 7.89 5.28
C LYS A 43 13.54 6.80 4.78
N ASP A 44 13.91 6.85 3.51
CA ASP A 44 14.84 5.91 2.90
C ASP A 44 16.23 5.93 3.56
N LYS A 45 16.78 7.13 3.75
CA LYS A 45 18.08 7.28 4.45
C LYS A 45 18.06 6.81 5.90
N LYS A 46 16.93 6.99 6.61
CA LYS A 46 16.74 6.43 7.96
C LYS A 46 16.72 4.90 7.92
N ALA A 47 16.00 4.33 6.94
CA ALA A 47 15.95 2.89 6.78
C ALA A 47 17.34 2.30 6.47
N GLU A 48 18.10 2.92 5.58
CA GLU A 48 19.49 2.49 5.26
C GLU A 48 20.40 2.48 6.51
N LYS A 49 20.32 3.51 7.35
CA LYS A 49 21.08 3.57 8.61
C LYS A 49 20.68 2.43 9.55
N LEU A 50 19.38 2.23 9.76
CA LEU A 50 18.87 1.15 10.61
C LEU A 50 19.29 -0.23 10.07
N ILE A 51 19.22 -0.43 8.76
CA ILE A 51 19.67 -1.67 8.11
C ILE A 51 21.15 -1.91 8.38
N ALA A 52 21.99 -0.87 8.27
CA ALA A 52 23.42 -0.99 8.54
C ALA A 52 23.71 -1.37 10.01
N GLU A 53 23.00 -0.76 10.95
CA GLU A 53 23.11 -1.07 12.38
C GLU A 53 22.63 -2.49 12.70
N MET A 54 21.50 -2.91 12.12
CA MET A 54 20.89 -4.22 12.38
C MET A 54 21.62 -5.38 11.72
N LYS A 55 22.42 -5.15 10.68
CA LYS A 55 23.19 -6.21 10.00
C LYS A 55 24.17 -6.94 10.91
N SER A 56 24.64 -6.31 11.96
CA SER A 56 25.57 -6.91 12.94
C SER A 56 24.88 -7.84 13.93
N ALA A 57 23.56 -7.78 14.04
CA ALA A 57 22.80 -8.59 14.98
C ALA A 57 22.70 -10.04 14.52
N SER A 58 23.08 -10.97 15.39
CA SER A 58 23.02 -12.41 15.15
C SER A 58 21.88 -13.11 15.91
N SER A 59 21.24 -12.41 16.85
CA SER A 59 20.11 -12.95 17.64
C SER A 59 19.01 -11.92 17.84
N ILE A 60 17.79 -12.42 18.11
CA ILE A 60 16.64 -11.55 18.40
C ILE A 60 16.85 -10.70 19.67
N ASP A 61 17.57 -11.24 20.64
CA ASP A 61 17.83 -10.51 21.90
C ASP A 61 18.82 -9.36 21.70
N GLN A 62 19.78 -9.52 20.80
CA GLN A 62 20.65 -8.40 20.38
C GLN A 62 19.84 -7.29 19.71
N VAL A 63 18.89 -7.65 18.84
CA VAL A 63 18.01 -6.65 18.23
C VAL A 63 17.15 -5.95 19.27
N LYS A 64 16.59 -6.68 20.24
CA LYS A 64 15.79 -6.10 21.33
C LYS A 64 16.58 -5.11 22.21
N SER A 65 17.89 -5.33 22.34
CA SER A 65 18.76 -4.44 23.12
C SER A 65 19.15 -3.15 22.38
N MET A 66 18.87 -3.05 21.08
CA MET A 66 19.13 -1.84 20.32
C MET A 66 18.20 -0.71 20.75
N ALA A 67 18.70 0.53 20.70
CA ALA A 67 17.92 1.70 21.06
C ALA A 67 16.67 1.83 20.20
N ASN A 68 15.51 2.01 20.85
CA ASN A 68 14.20 2.14 20.20
C ASN A 68 13.68 0.89 19.45
N ALA A 69 14.30 -0.28 19.68
CA ALA A 69 13.74 -1.52 19.16
C ALA A 69 12.49 -1.92 19.96
N VAL A 70 11.44 -2.29 19.27
CA VAL A 70 10.19 -2.78 19.86
C VAL A 70 9.91 -4.18 19.34
N SER A 71 9.52 -5.07 20.24
CA SER A 71 9.20 -6.46 19.92
C SER A 71 7.69 -6.63 19.83
N ASP A 72 7.22 -7.28 18.77
CA ASP A 72 5.81 -7.64 18.58
C ASP A 72 5.73 -9.08 18.05
N SER A 73 4.58 -9.70 18.13
CA SER A 73 4.33 -11.00 17.54
C SER A 73 3.10 -10.97 16.65
N VAL A 74 3.27 -11.46 15.44
CA VAL A 74 2.19 -11.52 14.44
C VAL A 74 1.84 -12.98 14.17
N LYS A 75 0.54 -13.28 14.21
CA LYS A 75 0.01 -14.63 13.95
C LYS A 75 -0.72 -14.64 12.61
N HIS A 76 -0.75 -15.80 11.98
CA HIS A 76 -1.53 -16.05 10.75
C HIS A 76 -1.20 -15.12 9.59
N ILE A 77 0.10 -15.06 9.23
CA ILE A 77 0.54 -14.34 8.03
C ILE A 77 0.32 -15.25 6.81
N THR A 78 -0.40 -14.74 5.82
CA THR A 78 -0.61 -15.40 4.52
C THR A 78 -0.32 -14.43 3.38
N PHE A 79 -0.31 -14.91 2.13
CA PHE A 79 -0.16 -14.01 0.98
C PHE A 79 -1.35 -13.06 0.80
N SER A 80 -2.55 -13.52 1.13
CA SER A 80 -3.78 -12.73 1.04
C SER A 80 -3.99 -11.80 2.26
N ALA A 81 -3.36 -12.12 3.38
CA ALA A 81 -3.42 -11.34 4.62
C ALA A 81 -2.00 -10.91 5.02
N PRO A 82 -1.54 -9.73 4.59
CA PRO A 82 -0.22 -9.22 4.93
C PRO A 82 -0.08 -9.01 6.44
N ALA A 83 1.14 -9.15 6.95
CA ALA A 83 1.44 -8.92 8.35
C ALA A 83 1.02 -7.51 8.79
N TYR A 84 0.11 -7.41 9.73
CA TYR A 84 -0.20 -6.16 10.41
C TYR A 84 0.63 -6.04 11.68
N VAL A 85 1.46 -5.00 11.73
CA VAL A 85 2.31 -4.72 12.90
C VAL A 85 1.62 -3.67 13.76
N SER A 86 1.17 -4.07 14.94
CA SER A 86 0.37 -3.23 15.84
C SER A 86 1.13 -2.00 16.34
N VAL A 87 2.41 -2.13 16.56
CA VAL A 87 3.27 -1.03 17.04
C VAL A 87 3.37 0.10 16.02
N THR A 88 3.53 -0.23 14.75
CA THR A 88 3.62 0.76 13.67
C THR A 88 2.28 1.09 13.05
N ARG A 89 1.23 0.34 13.40
CA ARG A 89 -0.13 0.42 12.84
C ARG A 89 -0.13 0.33 11.32
N ALA A 90 0.75 -0.49 10.77
CA ALA A 90 0.94 -0.61 9.32
C ALA A 90 0.87 -2.06 8.87
N SER A 91 0.33 -2.25 7.68
CA SER A 91 0.43 -3.52 6.96
C SER A 91 1.76 -3.59 6.21
N GLU A 92 2.47 -4.70 6.43
CA GLU A 92 3.82 -4.93 5.94
C GLU A 92 3.87 -6.18 5.04
N PRO A 93 3.54 -6.06 3.75
CA PRO A 93 3.55 -7.20 2.83
C PRO A 93 4.93 -7.85 2.69
N ALA A 94 6.00 -7.06 2.81
CA ALA A 94 7.37 -7.55 2.77
C ALA A 94 7.62 -8.63 3.82
N LEU A 95 7.08 -8.49 5.03
CA LEU A 95 7.27 -9.47 6.10
C LEU A 95 6.71 -10.84 5.74
N GLY A 96 5.54 -10.90 5.09
CA GLY A 96 4.93 -12.15 4.61
C GLY A 96 5.83 -12.85 3.59
N ALA A 97 6.37 -12.11 2.63
CA ALA A 97 7.26 -12.65 1.61
C ALA A 97 8.57 -13.20 2.21
N TYR A 98 9.16 -12.50 3.18
CA TYR A 98 10.35 -12.99 3.87
C TYR A 98 10.04 -14.15 4.81
N ALA A 99 8.92 -14.11 5.55
CA ALA A 99 8.49 -15.19 6.43
C ALA A 99 8.26 -16.50 5.69
N SER A 100 7.72 -16.45 4.47
CA SER A 100 7.50 -17.65 3.66
C SER A 100 8.81 -18.38 3.32
N LYS A 101 9.90 -17.63 3.10
CA LYS A 101 11.23 -18.17 2.74
C LYS A 101 12.13 -18.42 3.95
N ALA A 102 11.87 -17.76 5.08
CA ALA A 102 12.70 -17.87 6.28
C ALA A 102 12.73 -19.30 6.82
N GLU A 103 13.83 -19.71 7.40
CA GLU A 103 13.94 -20.96 8.16
C GLU A 103 13.31 -20.78 9.55
N ILE A 104 12.72 -21.86 10.08
CA ILE A 104 12.13 -21.83 11.43
C ILE A 104 13.23 -21.62 12.47
N ASN A 105 12.94 -20.78 13.46
CA ASN A 105 13.84 -20.38 14.55
C ASN A 105 15.14 -19.64 14.13
N LYS A 106 15.24 -19.21 12.85
CA LYS A 106 16.38 -18.46 12.37
C LYS A 106 16.03 -16.96 12.23
N LEU A 107 16.92 -16.10 12.70
CA LEU A 107 16.78 -14.66 12.50
C LEU A 107 16.91 -14.32 11.02
N THR A 108 15.96 -13.56 10.50
CA THR A 108 15.89 -13.16 9.10
C THR A 108 15.71 -11.65 9.00
N GLY A 109 16.45 -11.02 8.16
CA GLY A 109 16.45 -9.56 7.93
C GLY A 109 17.87 -9.02 7.87
N PRO A 110 18.06 -7.70 7.93
CA PRO A 110 17.04 -6.65 8.09
C PRO A 110 16.15 -6.44 6.85
N ILE A 111 14.87 -6.23 7.07
CA ILE A 111 13.83 -6.09 6.04
C ILE A 111 13.30 -4.67 6.07
N LYS A 112 13.39 -3.94 4.95
CA LYS A 112 12.73 -2.65 4.80
C LYS A 112 11.24 -2.85 4.57
N GLY A 113 10.42 -2.35 5.46
CA GLY A 113 8.98 -2.31 5.33
C GLY A 113 8.44 -0.93 4.98
N ASN A 114 7.12 -0.78 5.04
CA ASN A 114 6.44 0.48 4.77
C ASN A 114 6.65 1.50 5.89
N ALA A 115 6.57 1.06 7.14
CA ALA A 115 6.65 1.93 8.32
C ALA A 115 7.92 1.76 9.15
N GLY A 116 8.79 0.80 8.83
CA GLY A 116 10.00 0.56 9.59
C GLY A 116 10.97 -0.43 8.97
N VAL A 117 12.01 -0.75 9.72
CA VAL A 117 12.94 -1.83 9.40
C VAL A 117 12.75 -2.95 10.42
N TYR A 118 12.69 -4.17 9.94
CA TYR A 118 12.28 -5.33 10.74
C TYR A 118 13.31 -6.44 10.70
N MET A 119 13.47 -7.11 11.81
CA MET A 119 14.10 -8.42 11.91
C MET A 119 13.01 -9.39 12.34
N ILE A 120 12.89 -10.52 11.69
CA ILE A 120 11.88 -11.52 11.99
C ILE A 120 12.50 -12.85 12.38
N GLN A 121 11.81 -13.58 13.24
CA GLN A 121 12.08 -14.97 13.54
C GLN A 121 10.78 -15.75 13.45
N VAL A 122 10.73 -16.71 12.55
CA VAL A 122 9.55 -17.55 12.33
C VAL A 122 9.60 -18.73 13.27
N TYR A 123 8.60 -18.89 14.12
CA TYR A 123 8.51 -20.00 15.08
C TYR A 123 7.75 -21.21 14.55
N ASN A 124 6.76 -20.99 13.70
CA ASN A 124 5.96 -22.04 13.13
C ASN A 124 5.57 -21.74 11.68
N LYS A 125 5.46 -22.77 10.86
CA LYS A 125 4.92 -22.73 9.51
C LYS A 125 3.96 -23.87 9.33
N GLU A 126 2.75 -23.54 8.96
CA GLU A 126 1.73 -24.52 8.64
C GLU A 126 1.47 -24.47 7.14
N LYS A 127 1.43 -25.64 6.53
CA LYS A 127 0.97 -25.78 5.16
C LYS A 127 -0.57 -25.82 5.19
N SER A 128 -1.22 -25.08 4.30
CA SER A 128 -2.67 -25.21 4.15
C SER A 128 -3.06 -26.66 3.96
N ALA A 129 -4.12 -27.10 4.65
CA ALA A 129 -4.69 -28.42 4.45
C ALA A 129 -5.38 -28.56 3.09
N GLU A 130 -5.73 -27.43 2.47
CA GLU A 130 -6.34 -27.40 1.14
C GLU A 130 -5.25 -27.55 0.08
N GLU A 131 -5.42 -28.50 -0.81
CA GLU A 131 -4.59 -28.62 -2.01
C GLU A 131 -4.92 -27.49 -2.98
N PHE A 132 -3.90 -27.05 -3.73
CA PHE A 132 -4.09 -26.02 -4.76
C PHE A 132 -5.00 -26.58 -5.87
N ASP A 133 -6.18 -25.99 -6.01
CA ASP A 133 -7.12 -26.25 -7.09
C ASP A 133 -7.08 -25.10 -8.11
N ALA A 134 -6.39 -25.36 -9.22
CA ALA A 134 -6.23 -24.38 -10.29
C ALA A 134 -7.56 -23.88 -10.85
N LYS A 135 -8.58 -24.75 -10.95
CA LYS A 135 -9.89 -24.39 -11.47
C LYS A 135 -10.67 -23.49 -10.52
N ASN A 136 -10.55 -23.74 -9.23
CA ASN A 136 -11.16 -22.90 -8.20
C ASN A 136 -10.52 -21.51 -8.17
N GLU A 137 -9.19 -21.45 -8.25
CA GLU A 137 -8.46 -20.17 -8.33
C GLU A 137 -8.77 -19.40 -9.61
N GLU A 138 -8.89 -20.07 -10.75
CA GLU A 138 -9.30 -19.45 -12.01
C GLU A 138 -10.71 -18.84 -11.89
N ASN A 139 -11.65 -19.55 -11.28
CA ASN A 139 -13.00 -19.06 -11.02
C ASN A 139 -12.99 -17.85 -10.06
N ASN A 140 -12.17 -17.88 -9.02
CA ASN A 140 -12.03 -16.78 -8.07
C ASN A 140 -11.46 -15.52 -8.75
N LEU A 141 -10.43 -15.68 -9.57
CA LEU A 141 -9.84 -14.59 -10.36
C LEU A 141 -10.82 -14.05 -11.40
N SER A 142 -11.56 -14.93 -12.09
CA SER A 142 -12.58 -14.55 -13.05
C SER A 142 -13.73 -13.76 -12.40
N ASN A 143 -14.19 -14.19 -11.24
CA ASN A 143 -15.21 -13.48 -10.46
C ASN A 143 -14.70 -12.11 -9.98
N MET A 144 -13.44 -12.05 -9.57
CA MET A 144 -12.81 -10.80 -9.17
C MET A 144 -12.67 -9.84 -10.36
N ALA A 145 -12.20 -10.33 -11.51
CA ALA A 145 -12.14 -9.55 -12.76
C ALA A 145 -13.52 -9.05 -13.20
N GLY A 146 -14.56 -9.88 -13.06
CA GLY A 146 -15.94 -9.53 -13.36
C GLY A 146 -16.48 -8.38 -12.51
N ARG A 147 -16.06 -8.27 -11.24
CA ARG A 147 -16.43 -7.13 -10.39
C ARG A 147 -15.81 -5.81 -10.85
N TYR A 148 -14.63 -5.85 -11.45
CA TYR A 148 -13.97 -4.67 -12.00
C TYR A 148 -14.45 -4.33 -13.42
N ALA A 149 -15.10 -5.26 -14.13
CA ALA A 149 -15.60 -5.02 -15.48
C ALA A 149 -16.67 -3.91 -15.52
N SER A 150 -17.46 -3.74 -14.47
CA SER A 150 -18.44 -2.66 -14.36
C SER A 150 -17.80 -1.27 -14.31
N SER A 151 -16.63 -1.14 -13.69
CA SER A 151 -15.89 0.13 -13.67
C SER A 151 -15.32 0.48 -15.04
N PHE A 152 -14.93 -0.52 -15.82
CA PHE A 152 -14.41 -0.33 -17.17
C PHE A 152 -15.44 0.32 -18.13
N ILE A 153 -16.71 -0.04 -18.00
CA ILE A 153 -17.79 0.59 -18.78
C ILE A 153 -17.86 2.08 -18.46
N ASN A 154 -17.81 2.45 -17.19
CA ASN A 154 -17.81 3.86 -16.77
C ASN A 154 -16.60 4.63 -17.32
N ASP A 155 -15.43 3.99 -17.35
CA ASP A 155 -14.22 4.58 -17.92
C ASP A 155 -14.32 4.75 -19.44
N LEU A 156 -14.97 3.81 -20.14
CA LEU A 156 -15.28 3.94 -21.57
C LEU A 156 -16.26 5.09 -21.85
N TYR A 157 -17.32 5.23 -21.05
CA TYR A 157 -18.26 6.35 -21.14
C TYR A 157 -17.54 7.69 -20.98
N LYS A 158 -16.69 7.81 -19.97
CA LYS A 158 -15.88 9.03 -19.75
C LYS A 158 -14.92 9.30 -20.90
N LYS A 159 -14.24 8.27 -21.39
CA LYS A 159 -13.27 8.39 -22.50
C LYS A 159 -13.92 8.73 -23.83
N ALA A 160 -15.14 8.24 -24.05
CA ALA A 160 -15.91 8.51 -25.25
C ALA A 160 -16.70 9.83 -25.19
N ASP A 161 -16.61 10.56 -24.06
CA ASP A 161 -17.38 11.80 -23.80
C ASP A 161 -18.87 11.66 -24.09
N VAL A 162 -19.45 10.53 -23.66
CA VAL A 162 -20.86 10.23 -23.87
C VAL A 162 -21.70 11.19 -23.04
N LYS A 163 -22.55 11.98 -23.70
CA LYS A 163 -23.52 12.88 -23.07
C LYS A 163 -24.90 12.23 -23.08
N ASP A 164 -25.53 12.24 -21.92
CA ASP A 164 -26.91 11.76 -21.78
C ASP A 164 -27.86 12.96 -21.74
N ASP A 165 -28.43 13.27 -22.90
CA ASP A 165 -29.32 14.41 -23.06
C ASP A 165 -30.82 14.01 -22.97
N ARG A 166 -31.14 12.79 -22.49
CA ARG A 166 -32.52 12.27 -22.37
C ARG A 166 -33.41 13.15 -21.49
N TYR A 167 -32.83 13.92 -20.59
CA TYR A 167 -33.58 14.86 -19.73
C TYR A 167 -34.03 16.14 -20.46
N LEU A 168 -33.58 16.35 -21.69
CA LEU A 168 -33.98 17.51 -22.49
C LEU A 168 -35.25 17.26 -23.32
N TYR A 169 -35.76 16.02 -23.35
CA TYR A 169 -36.94 15.57 -24.05
C TYR A 169 -37.89 14.88 -23.05
#